data_88893a81f615847bf27668ec977568c6
#
_entry.id   88893a81f615847bf27668ec977568c6
#
_cell.length_a   1.000
_cell.length_b   1.000
_cell.length_c   1.000
_cell.angle_alpha   90.00
_cell.angle_beta   90.00
_cell.angle_gamma   90.00
#
_symmetry.space_group_name_H-M   'P 1'
#
loop_
_entity.id
_entity.type
_entity.pdbx_description
1 polymer ?
#
loop_
_entity_poly.entity_id
_entity_poly.type
_entity_poly.pdbx_seq_one_letter_code
_entity_poly.pdbx_strand_id
1 'polypeptide(L)'
;MEASVSRKWKTIDMAYIALFAVLMAVCSWISIPAVVPFTLQTFGVFVAVSVLGGKRGTLAVVLYLLMGIVGLPVFAGFSGGLGVLLGSTGGYIIGFVFTALVMWLIERLLGTKTWALALSMLLGLVVCYAFGTAWFLVVYTKNTGAIGLWTALGRCVFPYILPDCLKIALALAIRKRLGRRHPAAVTSWTKQSFPCAPITAFVSASFRGRATAGLLWKTWRGKRPYWKKTPSSG
;
A
#
# COMPACT_ATOMS: atom_id res chain seq x y z
N MET A 1 -26.70 10.14 -15.33
CA MET A 1 -26.47 9.64 -13.95
C MET A 1 -26.01 8.20 -14.08
N GLU A 2 -24.70 7.98 -14.13
CA GLU A 2 -24.13 6.62 -14.09
C GLU A 2 -24.12 6.14 -12.64
N ALA A 3 -24.90 5.10 -12.38
CA ALA A 3 -24.91 4.43 -11.09
C ALA A 3 -23.50 3.88 -10.80
N SER A 4 -22.80 4.48 -9.84
CA SER A 4 -21.59 3.96 -9.25
C SER A 4 -21.87 2.57 -8.71
N VAL A 5 -21.48 1.53 -9.46
CA VAL A 5 -21.54 0.15 -8.98
C VAL A 5 -20.60 0.04 -7.80
N SER A 6 -21.15 0.20 -6.61
CA SER A 6 -20.49 -0.04 -5.33
C SER A 6 -20.05 -1.50 -5.30
N ARG A 7 -18.78 -1.73 -5.58
CA ARG A 7 -18.20 -3.07 -5.60
C ARG A 7 -18.17 -3.61 -4.17
N LYS A 8 -19.08 -4.52 -3.86
CA LYS A 8 -19.14 -5.22 -2.58
C LYS A 8 -17.78 -5.86 -2.27
N TRP A 9 -17.20 -5.56 -1.11
CA TRP A 9 -16.00 -6.19 -0.60
C TRP A 9 -16.27 -7.67 -0.37
N LYS A 10 -15.40 -8.52 -0.87
CA LYS A 10 -15.51 -9.96 -0.62
C LYS A 10 -14.95 -10.26 0.77
N THR A 11 -15.55 -11.18 1.50
CA THR A 11 -15.08 -11.62 2.83
C THR A 11 -13.61 -12.03 2.81
N ILE A 12 -13.14 -12.61 1.70
CA ILE A 12 -11.75 -12.98 1.51
C ILE A 12 -10.80 -11.76 1.49
N ASP A 13 -11.27 -10.60 0.99
CA ASP A 13 -10.47 -9.37 0.98
C ASP A 13 -10.23 -8.88 2.41
N MET A 14 -11.26 -8.96 3.26
CA MET A 14 -11.19 -8.59 4.67
C MET A 14 -10.24 -9.53 5.43
N ALA A 15 -10.31 -10.84 5.15
CA ALA A 15 -9.40 -11.83 5.74
C ALA A 15 -7.92 -11.53 5.41
N TYR A 16 -7.63 -11.17 4.15
CA TYR A 16 -6.27 -10.79 3.78
C TYR A 16 -5.81 -9.48 4.43
N ILE A 17 -6.67 -8.47 4.54
CA ILE A 17 -6.37 -7.22 5.23
C ILE A 17 -6.00 -7.50 6.69
N ALA A 18 -6.80 -8.32 7.39
CA ALA A 18 -6.53 -8.72 8.76
C ALA A 18 -5.23 -9.52 8.89
N LEU A 19 -4.99 -10.48 7.99
CA LEU A 19 -3.76 -11.28 7.97
C LEU A 19 -2.51 -10.41 7.84
N PHE A 20 -2.54 -9.43 6.94
CA PHE A 20 -1.39 -8.53 6.75
C PHE A 20 -1.24 -7.51 7.87
N ALA A 21 -2.33 -7.10 8.54
CA ALA A 21 -2.23 -6.31 9.76
C ALA A 21 -1.52 -7.08 10.89
N VAL A 22 -1.85 -8.37 11.07
CA VAL A 22 -1.15 -9.24 12.02
C VAL A 22 0.30 -9.48 11.60
N LEU A 23 0.57 -9.67 10.30
CA LEU A 23 1.96 -9.80 9.81
C LEU A 23 2.80 -8.56 10.15
N MET A 24 2.23 -7.35 10.02
CA MET A 24 2.91 -6.12 10.43
C MET A 24 3.19 -6.08 11.93
N ALA A 25 2.28 -6.56 12.77
CA ALA A 25 2.49 -6.67 14.21
C ALA A 25 3.66 -7.63 14.51
N VAL A 26 3.70 -8.81 13.89
CA VAL A 26 4.82 -9.76 14.06
C VAL A 26 6.14 -9.12 13.59
N CYS A 27 6.16 -8.41 12.47
CA CYS A 27 7.34 -7.70 11.98
C CYS A 27 7.78 -6.58 12.94
N SER A 28 6.87 -5.96 13.68
CA SER A 28 7.20 -4.90 14.65
C SER A 28 7.87 -5.46 15.91
N TRP A 29 7.54 -6.69 16.31
CA TRP A 29 8.15 -7.36 17.47
C TRP A 29 9.62 -7.72 17.23
N ILE A 30 10.00 -7.94 15.96
CA ILE A 30 11.40 -8.11 15.58
C ILE A 30 12.03 -6.71 15.56
N SER A 31 12.52 -6.28 16.70
CA SER A 31 13.06 -4.94 16.91
C SER A 31 14.36 -4.95 17.67
N ILE A 32 15.29 -4.08 17.26
CA ILE A 32 16.51 -3.77 17.99
C ILE A 32 16.29 -2.45 18.72
N PRO A 33 16.43 -2.41 20.04
CA PRO A 33 16.21 -1.19 20.82
C PRO A 33 17.25 -0.12 20.44
N ALA A 34 16.76 1.07 20.12
CA ALA A 34 17.54 2.27 19.81
C ALA A 34 16.70 3.50 20.15
N VAL A 35 17.22 4.71 19.91
CA VAL A 35 16.47 5.98 20.10
C VAL A 35 15.18 5.98 19.28
N VAL A 36 15.27 5.52 18.03
CA VAL A 36 14.13 5.06 17.23
C VAL A 36 14.37 3.56 17.03
N PRO A 37 13.47 2.67 17.50
CA PRO A 37 13.72 1.23 17.41
C PRO A 37 13.85 0.80 15.95
N PHE A 38 14.91 0.05 15.66
CA PHE A 38 15.06 -0.61 14.36
C PHE A 38 14.14 -1.82 14.31
N THR A 39 13.13 -1.77 13.43
CA THR A 39 12.12 -2.83 13.31
C THR A 39 12.02 -3.37 11.90
N LEU A 40 11.48 -4.58 11.73
CA LEU A 40 11.03 -5.07 10.43
C LEU A 40 9.63 -4.56 10.02
N GLN A 41 9.05 -3.65 10.79
CA GLN A 41 7.72 -3.09 10.56
C GLN A 41 7.57 -2.43 9.18
N THR A 42 8.56 -1.63 8.77
CA THR A 42 8.62 -0.99 7.45
C THR A 42 8.55 -2.03 6.32
N PHE A 43 9.24 -3.15 6.48
CA PHE A 43 9.16 -4.29 5.55
C PHE A 43 7.75 -4.87 5.48
N GLY A 44 7.08 -5.05 6.64
CA GLY A 44 5.69 -5.50 6.69
C GLY A 44 4.74 -4.58 5.91
N VAL A 45 4.91 -3.25 6.03
CA VAL A 45 4.16 -2.24 5.27
C VAL A 45 4.41 -2.39 3.76
N PHE A 46 5.67 -2.49 3.33
CA PHE A 46 6.02 -2.64 1.92
C PHE A 46 5.43 -3.93 1.32
N VAL A 47 5.50 -5.04 2.04
CA VAL A 47 4.93 -6.31 1.59
C VAL A 47 3.40 -6.23 1.54
N ALA A 48 2.74 -5.67 2.56
CA ALA A 48 1.30 -5.52 2.60
C ALA A 48 0.78 -4.73 1.38
N VAL A 49 1.35 -3.53 1.15
CA VAL A 49 0.90 -2.68 0.03
C VAL A 49 1.25 -3.30 -1.32
N SER A 50 2.43 -3.89 -1.48
CA SER A 50 2.86 -4.46 -2.76
C SER A 50 2.11 -5.73 -3.15
N VAL A 51 1.66 -6.53 -2.19
CA VAL A 51 0.95 -7.80 -2.43
C VAL A 51 -0.56 -7.59 -2.54
N LEU A 52 -1.15 -6.83 -1.62
CA LEU A 52 -2.60 -6.57 -1.61
C LEU A 52 -3.02 -5.51 -2.63
N GLY A 53 -2.06 -4.71 -3.15
CA GLY A 53 -2.31 -3.49 -3.92
C GLY A 53 -2.62 -2.30 -3.02
N GLY A 54 -2.46 -1.09 -3.55
CA GLY A 54 -2.47 0.15 -2.79
C GLY A 54 -3.68 0.34 -1.87
N LYS A 55 -4.90 0.18 -2.39
CA LYS A 55 -6.13 0.41 -1.60
C LYS A 55 -6.26 -0.53 -0.40
N ARG A 56 -6.08 -1.85 -0.62
CA ARG A 56 -6.22 -2.85 0.44
C ARG A 56 -5.03 -2.84 1.39
N GLY A 57 -3.82 -2.62 0.86
CA GLY A 57 -2.61 -2.47 1.66
C GLY A 57 -2.70 -1.27 2.60
N THR A 58 -3.19 -0.12 2.12
CA THR A 58 -3.42 1.05 2.97
C THR A 58 -4.43 0.74 4.08
N LEU A 59 -5.52 0.02 3.77
CA LEU A 59 -6.48 -0.40 4.80
C LEU A 59 -5.87 -1.35 5.82
N ALA A 60 -4.98 -2.25 5.42
CA ALA A 60 -4.27 -3.12 6.35
C ALA A 60 -3.36 -2.32 7.30
N VAL A 61 -2.68 -1.29 6.78
CA VAL A 61 -1.86 -0.37 7.61
C VAL A 61 -2.74 0.42 8.58
N VAL A 62 -3.87 0.95 8.13
CA VAL A 62 -4.81 1.66 9.00
C VAL A 62 -5.37 0.74 10.09
N LEU A 63 -5.78 -0.49 9.73
CA LEU A 63 -6.26 -1.49 10.68
C LEU A 63 -5.18 -1.81 11.73
N TYR A 64 -3.93 -2.00 11.30
CA TYR A 64 -2.80 -2.22 12.19
C TYR A 64 -2.62 -1.06 13.20
N LEU A 65 -2.69 0.20 12.72
CA LEU A 65 -2.64 1.36 13.60
C LEU A 65 -3.81 1.39 14.60
N LEU A 66 -5.02 1.13 14.13
CA LEU A 66 -6.21 1.09 15.00
C LEU A 66 -6.07 0.04 16.10
N MET A 67 -5.54 -1.14 15.78
CA MET A 67 -5.24 -2.18 16.79
C MET A 67 -4.28 -1.64 17.85
N GLY A 68 -3.22 -0.93 17.43
CA GLY A 68 -2.27 -0.31 18.35
C GLY A 68 -2.88 0.80 19.19
N ILE A 69 -3.76 1.63 18.65
CA ILE A 69 -4.47 2.71 19.35
C ILE A 69 -5.37 2.15 20.46
N VAL A 70 -6.08 1.05 20.19
CA VAL A 70 -6.95 0.36 21.17
C VAL A 70 -6.14 -0.20 22.34
N GLY A 71 -4.81 -0.28 22.22
CA GLY A 71 -3.93 -0.77 23.29
C GLY A 71 -3.41 -2.18 23.09
N LEU A 72 -3.68 -2.81 21.93
CA LEU A 72 -3.07 -4.09 21.62
C LEU A 72 -1.54 -3.93 21.50
N PRO A 73 -0.73 -4.88 21.99
CA PRO A 73 0.73 -4.81 21.99
C PRO A 73 1.31 -5.12 20.61
N VAL A 74 0.93 -4.33 19.60
CA VAL A 74 1.28 -4.56 18.19
C VAL A 74 2.45 -3.69 17.71
N PHE A 75 2.95 -2.76 18.53
CA PHE A 75 4.10 -1.93 18.19
C PHE A 75 5.41 -2.53 18.70
N ALA A 76 6.54 -1.89 18.37
CA ALA A 76 7.87 -2.33 18.77
C ALA A 76 7.98 -2.52 20.30
N GLY A 77 8.67 -3.59 20.72
CA GLY A 77 8.80 -3.91 22.15
C GLY A 77 7.48 -4.32 22.82
N PHE A 78 6.55 -4.92 22.08
CA PHE A 78 5.23 -5.32 22.57
C PHE A 78 4.43 -4.17 23.20
N SER A 79 4.66 -2.97 22.71
CA SER A 79 3.97 -1.77 23.18
C SER A 79 2.68 -1.50 22.41
N GLY A 80 1.80 -0.69 23.00
CA GLY A 80 0.53 -0.27 22.41
C GLY A 80 -0.05 0.93 23.14
N GLY A 81 -1.18 1.43 22.63
CA GLY A 81 -1.90 2.56 23.19
C GLY A 81 -1.48 3.90 22.58
N LEU A 82 -2.30 4.92 22.85
CA LEU A 82 -2.10 6.29 22.37
C LEU A 82 -0.78 6.90 22.84
N GLY A 83 -0.27 6.50 24.01
CA GLY A 83 0.99 7.01 24.55
C GLY A 83 2.20 6.74 23.65
N VAL A 84 2.23 5.61 22.95
CA VAL A 84 3.28 5.28 21.98
C VAL A 84 3.21 6.20 20.76
N LEU A 85 2.02 6.49 20.26
CA LEU A 85 1.79 7.39 19.12
C LEU A 85 2.10 8.85 19.44
N LEU A 86 1.87 9.26 20.69
CA LEU A 86 2.20 10.61 21.14
C LEU A 86 3.67 10.73 21.56
N GLY A 87 4.37 9.63 21.71
CA GLY A 87 5.80 9.58 22.00
C GLY A 87 6.68 10.01 20.82
N SER A 88 7.98 10.04 21.04
CA SER A 88 8.99 10.49 20.07
C SER A 88 9.01 9.66 18.77
N THR A 89 8.65 8.37 18.85
CA THR A 89 8.62 7.46 17.71
C THR A 89 7.27 7.42 16.97
N GLY A 90 6.22 8.02 17.55
CA GLY A 90 4.87 7.97 17.02
C GLY A 90 4.74 8.54 15.62
N GLY A 91 5.52 9.55 15.27
CA GLY A 91 5.54 10.12 13.93
C GLY A 91 5.92 9.13 12.85
N TYR A 92 6.84 8.19 13.12
CA TYR A 92 7.20 7.14 12.18
C TYR A 92 6.07 6.13 12.00
N ILE A 93 5.36 5.79 13.09
CA ILE A 93 4.21 4.87 13.04
C ILE A 93 3.07 5.48 12.23
N ILE A 94 2.75 6.76 12.44
CA ILE A 94 1.78 7.51 11.63
C ILE A 94 2.30 7.66 10.19
N GLY A 95 3.61 7.84 10.01
CA GLY A 95 4.30 7.92 8.73
C GLY A 95 4.06 6.69 7.83
N PHE A 96 3.79 5.52 8.40
CA PHE A 96 3.46 4.33 7.61
C PHE A 96 2.14 4.45 6.83
N VAL A 97 1.17 5.23 7.33
CA VAL A 97 -0.04 5.54 6.57
C VAL A 97 0.30 6.39 5.36
N PHE A 98 1.12 7.43 5.55
CA PHE A 98 1.57 8.26 4.43
C PHE A 98 2.40 7.46 3.42
N THR A 99 3.26 6.56 3.89
CA THR A 99 3.98 5.62 3.02
C THR A 99 3.02 4.79 2.18
N ALA A 100 2.01 4.20 2.79
CA ALA A 100 1.02 3.38 2.10
C ALA A 100 0.19 4.21 1.09
N LEU A 101 -0.17 5.44 1.43
CA LEU A 101 -0.87 6.37 0.54
C LEU A 101 -0.01 6.77 -0.67
N VAL A 102 1.28 7.09 -0.45
CA VAL A 102 2.22 7.41 -1.53
C VAL A 102 2.40 6.21 -2.45
N MET A 103 2.58 5.00 -1.89
CA MET A 103 2.68 3.78 -2.69
C MET A 103 1.40 3.53 -3.50
N TRP A 104 0.23 3.75 -2.90
CA TRP A 104 -1.06 3.64 -3.60
C TRP A 104 -1.19 4.68 -4.72
N LEU A 105 -0.80 5.93 -4.48
CA LEU A 105 -0.82 6.99 -5.48
C LEU A 105 0.08 6.65 -6.68
N ILE A 106 1.31 6.20 -6.42
CA ILE A 106 2.26 5.83 -7.48
C ILE A 106 1.78 4.60 -8.24
N GLU A 107 1.20 3.60 -7.55
CA GLU A 107 0.57 2.46 -8.21
C GLU A 107 -0.54 2.90 -9.17
N ARG A 108 -1.32 3.91 -8.80
CA ARG A 108 -2.37 4.48 -9.66
C ARG A 108 -1.80 5.20 -10.89
N LEU A 109 -0.70 5.93 -10.73
CA LEU A 109 -0.11 6.76 -11.78
C LEU A 109 0.76 5.96 -12.74
N LEU A 110 1.62 5.09 -12.22
CA LEU A 110 2.67 4.37 -12.97
C LEU A 110 2.36 2.88 -13.15
N GLY A 111 1.28 2.38 -12.52
CA GLY A 111 0.90 0.97 -12.56
C GLY A 111 1.74 0.08 -11.64
N THR A 112 1.66 -1.24 -11.91
CA THR A 112 2.21 -2.27 -11.02
C THR A 112 3.54 -2.87 -11.49
N LYS A 113 4.26 -2.18 -12.37
CA LYS A 113 5.58 -2.60 -12.87
C LYS A 113 6.58 -2.63 -11.71
N THR A 114 7.55 -3.54 -11.75
CA THR A 114 8.52 -3.73 -10.67
C THR A 114 9.31 -2.44 -10.36
N TRP A 115 9.71 -1.69 -11.37
CA TRP A 115 10.42 -0.43 -11.17
C TRP A 115 9.54 0.66 -10.53
N ALA A 116 8.24 0.73 -10.92
CA ALA A 116 7.28 1.67 -10.33
C ALA A 116 7.04 1.36 -8.85
N LEU A 117 7.02 0.08 -8.48
CA LEU A 117 6.91 -0.32 -7.08
C LEU A 117 8.18 -0.03 -6.29
N ALA A 118 9.36 -0.27 -6.88
CA ALA A 118 10.62 0.11 -6.22
C ALA A 118 10.64 1.63 -5.94
N LEU A 119 10.25 2.43 -6.93
CA LEU A 119 10.14 3.88 -6.80
C LEU A 119 9.11 4.27 -5.74
N SER A 120 7.96 3.60 -5.71
CA SER A 120 6.90 3.89 -4.73
C SER A 120 7.33 3.60 -3.30
N MET A 121 8.07 2.49 -3.06
CA MET A 121 8.62 2.15 -1.76
C MET A 121 9.67 3.18 -1.32
N LEU A 122 10.56 3.58 -2.25
CA LEU A 122 11.60 4.56 -1.97
C LEU A 122 11.00 5.92 -1.61
N LEU A 123 10.06 6.43 -2.41
CA LEU A 123 9.39 7.70 -2.12
C LEU A 123 8.54 7.62 -0.85
N GLY A 124 7.86 6.50 -0.61
CA GLY A 124 7.15 6.25 0.63
C GLY A 124 8.06 6.27 1.86
N LEU A 125 9.26 5.70 1.75
CA LEU A 125 10.27 5.72 2.81
C LEU A 125 10.76 7.14 3.10
N VAL A 126 11.03 7.93 2.06
CA VAL A 126 11.44 9.34 2.21
C VAL A 126 10.37 10.15 2.93
N VAL A 127 9.09 9.98 2.56
CA VAL A 127 7.97 10.66 3.24
C VAL A 127 7.86 10.21 4.70
N CYS A 128 8.03 8.92 4.98
CA CYS A 128 8.05 8.39 6.34
C CYS A 128 9.17 9.03 7.18
N TYR A 129 10.37 9.12 6.65
CA TYR A 129 11.49 9.74 7.34
C TYR A 129 11.28 11.24 7.56
N ALA A 130 10.77 11.97 6.54
CA ALA A 130 10.49 13.39 6.68
C ALA A 130 9.48 13.67 7.78
N PHE A 131 8.34 12.97 7.76
CA PHE A 131 7.29 13.13 8.75
C PHE A 131 7.74 12.65 10.15
N GLY A 132 8.36 11.47 10.22
CA GLY A 132 8.83 10.89 11.47
C GLY A 132 9.90 11.75 12.15
N THR A 133 10.86 12.29 11.39
CA THR A 133 11.91 13.17 11.94
C THR A 133 11.35 14.51 12.37
N ALA A 134 10.42 15.10 11.61
CA ALA A 134 9.74 16.33 12.00
C ALA A 134 8.98 16.15 13.33
N TRP A 135 8.24 15.05 13.45
CA TRP A 135 7.54 14.70 14.70
C TRP A 135 8.51 14.48 15.85
N PHE A 136 9.58 13.69 15.61
CA PHE A 136 10.62 13.43 16.60
C PHE A 136 11.22 14.74 17.14
N LEU A 137 11.58 15.67 16.26
CA LEU A 137 12.12 16.96 16.65
C LEU A 137 11.16 17.74 17.56
N VAL A 138 9.88 17.81 17.21
CA VAL A 138 8.87 18.53 18.00
C VAL A 138 8.72 17.90 19.37
N VAL A 139 8.57 16.58 19.45
CA VAL A 139 8.32 15.87 20.73
C VAL A 139 9.57 15.83 21.58
N TYR A 140 10.74 15.59 20.98
CA TYR A 140 12.01 15.54 21.71
C TYR A 140 12.40 16.91 22.29
N THR A 141 12.23 17.97 21.50
CA THR A 141 12.54 19.34 21.96
C THR A 141 11.66 19.75 23.15
N LYS A 142 10.39 19.33 23.16
CA LYS A 142 9.49 19.61 24.29
C LYS A 142 9.89 18.88 25.57
N ASN A 143 10.42 17.66 25.46
CA ASN A 143 10.63 16.79 26.61
C ASN A 143 12.07 16.83 27.15
N THR A 144 13.06 17.07 26.30
CA THR A 144 14.49 16.85 26.64
C THR A 144 15.37 18.07 26.33
N GLY A 145 14.88 19.01 25.51
CA GLY A 145 15.62 20.18 25.08
C GLY A 145 15.91 20.21 23.58
N ALA A 146 16.37 21.35 23.09
CA ALA A 146 16.61 21.58 21.65
C ALA A 146 17.70 20.64 21.11
N ILE A 147 17.39 19.93 20.05
CA ILE A 147 18.31 19.10 19.28
C ILE A 147 18.48 19.65 17.88
N GLY A 148 19.72 19.72 17.37
CA GLY A 148 19.97 20.14 15.99
C GLY A 148 19.43 19.13 14.98
N LEU A 149 18.97 19.62 13.82
CA LEU A 149 18.42 18.79 12.75
C LEU A 149 19.42 17.71 12.29
N TRP A 150 20.70 18.05 12.14
CA TRP A 150 21.74 17.12 11.73
C TRP A 150 21.96 15.98 12.75
N THR A 151 21.89 16.31 14.04
CA THR A 151 22.00 15.30 15.11
C THR A 151 20.78 14.36 15.11
N ALA A 152 19.57 14.91 14.85
CA ALA A 152 18.36 14.09 14.72
C ALA A 152 18.43 13.16 13.50
N LEU A 153 18.86 13.67 12.34
CA LEU A 153 19.06 12.86 11.12
C LEU A 153 20.11 11.77 11.34
N GLY A 154 21.21 12.09 12.02
CA GLY A 154 22.28 11.13 12.34
C GLY A 154 21.80 9.98 13.23
N ARG A 155 20.85 10.24 14.13
CA ARG A 155 20.29 9.23 15.04
C ARG A 155 19.11 8.46 14.49
N CYS A 156 18.27 9.13 13.69
CA CYS A 156 16.94 8.61 13.30
C CYS A 156 16.84 8.18 11.84
N VAL A 157 17.78 8.58 10.96
CA VAL A 157 17.69 8.29 9.52
C VAL A 157 18.93 7.58 8.99
N PHE A 158 20.12 8.14 9.15
CA PHE A 158 21.32 7.59 8.52
C PHE A 158 21.61 6.12 8.80
N PRO A 159 21.51 5.61 10.05
CA PRO A 159 21.77 4.21 10.32
C PRO A 159 20.71 3.26 9.73
N TYR A 160 19.53 3.79 9.37
CA TYR A 160 18.41 2.99 8.88
C TYR A 160 18.35 2.89 7.35
N ILE A 161 19.03 3.77 6.60
CA ILE A 161 19.01 3.80 5.14
C ILE A 161 19.45 2.45 4.54
N LEU A 162 20.59 1.93 4.99
CA LEU A 162 21.13 0.69 4.45
C LEU A 162 20.22 -0.51 4.70
N PRO A 163 19.78 -0.79 5.95
CA PRO A 163 18.83 -1.89 6.18
C PRO A 163 17.46 -1.68 5.53
N ASP A 164 16.98 -0.46 5.39
CA ASP A 164 15.70 -0.22 4.73
C ASP A 164 15.78 -0.44 3.21
N CYS A 165 16.91 -0.14 2.57
CA CYS A 165 17.16 -0.56 1.18
C CYS A 165 17.12 -2.09 1.02
N LEU A 166 17.67 -2.85 1.98
CA LEU A 166 17.59 -4.31 1.98
C LEU A 166 16.14 -4.79 2.14
N LYS A 167 15.34 -4.15 3.01
CA LYS A 167 13.90 -4.46 3.17
C LYS A 167 13.12 -4.22 1.88
N ILE A 168 13.42 -3.14 1.15
CA ILE A 168 12.82 -2.86 -0.17
C ILE A 168 13.17 -3.99 -1.15
N ALA A 169 14.45 -4.36 -1.25
CA ALA A 169 14.89 -5.43 -2.13
C ALA A 169 14.19 -6.77 -1.80
N LEU A 170 14.08 -7.10 -0.52
CA LEU A 170 13.41 -8.30 -0.04
C LEU A 170 11.90 -8.28 -0.33
N ALA A 171 11.23 -7.16 -0.12
CA ALA A 171 9.80 -7.00 -0.43
C ALA A 171 9.52 -7.18 -1.95
N LEU A 172 10.38 -6.61 -2.81
CA LEU A 172 10.31 -6.80 -4.26
C LEU A 172 10.56 -8.26 -4.66
N ALA A 173 11.52 -8.94 -4.03
CA ALA A 173 11.81 -10.36 -4.28
C ALA A 173 10.61 -11.26 -3.92
N ILE A 174 9.99 -11.03 -2.76
CA ILE A 174 8.79 -11.75 -2.32
C ILE A 174 7.66 -11.54 -3.31
N ARG A 175 7.38 -10.29 -3.69
CA ARG A 175 6.34 -10.01 -4.66
C ARG A 175 6.59 -10.68 -6.00
N LYS A 176 7.82 -10.64 -6.51
CA LYS A 176 8.19 -11.31 -7.77
C LYS A 176 7.98 -12.82 -7.70
N ARG A 177 8.26 -13.44 -6.54
CA ARG A 177 8.02 -14.88 -6.32
C ARG A 177 6.53 -15.21 -6.26
N LEU A 178 5.74 -14.42 -5.55
CA LEU A 178 4.28 -14.59 -5.45
C LEU A 178 3.61 -14.40 -6.81
N GLY A 179 4.00 -13.38 -7.57
CA GLY A 179 3.48 -13.13 -8.92
C GLY A 179 3.82 -14.24 -9.92
N ARG A 180 4.94 -14.94 -9.76
CA ARG A 180 5.31 -16.09 -10.60
C ARG A 180 4.50 -17.35 -10.28
N ARG A 181 4.17 -17.58 -8.99
CA ARG A 181 3.45 -18.79 -8.58
C ARG A 181 1.94 -18.71 -8.80
N HIS A 182 1.37 -17.51 -8.74
CA HIS A 182 -0.07 -17.26 -8.91
C HIS A 182 -0.32 -16.07 -9.83
N PRO A 183 0.04 -16.15 -11.13
CA PRO A 183 -0.14 -15.03 -12.05
C PRO A 183 -1.59 -14.59 -12.16
N ALA A 184 -2.55 -15.51 -12.10
CA ALA A 184 -3.98 -15.23 -12.16
C ALA A 184 -4.51 -14.57 -10.87
N ALA A 185 -3.99 -14.94 -9.70
CA ALA A 185 -4.42 -14.37 -8.43
C ALA A 185 -3.93 -12.93 -8.26
N VAL A 186 -2.65 -12.65 -8.49
CA VAL A 186 -2.06 -11.32 -8.32
C VAL A 186 -2.53 -10.35 -9.42
N THR A 187 -2.65 -10.80 -10.68
CA THR A 187 -3.11 -9.96 -11.78
C THR A 187 -4.61 -9.70 -11.75
N SER A 188 -5.43 -10.63 -11.23
CA SER A 188 -6.85 -10.38 -11.04
C SER A 188 -7.10 -9.30 -9.98
N TRP A 189 -6.24 -9.23 -8.95
CA TRP A 189 -6.32 -8.22 -7.90
C TRP A 189 -5.96 -6.83 -8.41
N THR A 190 -4.94 -6.72 -9.26
CA THR A 190 -4.48 -5.43 -9.79
C THR A 190 -5.28 -4.95 -11.01
N LYS A 191 -5.66 -5.84 -11.95
CA LYS A 191 -6.48 -5.47 -13.11
C LYS A 191 -7.92 -5.07 -12.76
N GLN A 192 -8.43 -5.56 -11.64
CA GLN A 192 -9.80 -5.24 -11.22
C GLN A 192 -9.91 -3.91 -10.45
N SER A 193 -8.81 -3.23 -10.20
CA SER A 193 -8.85 -2.01 -9.40
C SER A 193 -9.19 -0.74 -10.19
N PHE A 194 -8.91 -0.68 -11.49
CA PHE A 194 -9.24 0.52 -12.30
C PHE A 194 -9.39 0.20 -13.79
N PRO A 195 -10.53 0.54 -14.41
CA PRO A 195 -10.54 0.94 -15.80
C PRO A 195 -10.05 2.41 -15.85
N CYS A 196 -8.74 2.64 -15.74
CA CYS A 196 -8.20 3.93 -16.15
C CYS A 196 -8.14 3.91 -17.66
N ALA A 197 -9.12 4.52 -18.31
CA ALA A 197 -8.88 5.05 -19.63
C ALA A 197 -7.72 6.06 -19.50
N PRO A 198 -6.67 5.94 -20.32
CA PRO A 198 -5.58 6.91 -20.27
C PRO A 198 -6.16 8.31 -20.54
N ILE A 199 -5.69 9.30 -19.75
CA ILE A 199 -6.13 10.70 -19.87
C ILE A 199 -5.99 11.20 -21.33
N THR A 200 -5.08 10.61 -22.12
CA THR A 200 -4.91 10.83 -23.55
C THR A 200 -6.14 10.42 -24.40
N ALA A 201 -6.98 9.49 -23.94
CA ALA A 201 -8.19 9.10 -24.64
C ALA A 201 -9.32 10.14 -24.46
N PHE A 202 -9.32 10.86 -23.35
CA PHE A 202 -10.31 11.90 -23.07
C PHE A 202 -10.06 13.17 -23.91
N VAL A 203 -8.80 13.51 -24.14
CA VAL A 203 -8.44 14.68 -24.97
C VAL A 203 -8.68 14.43 -26.45
N SER A 204 -8.48 13.20 -26.94
CA SER A 204 -8.71 12.86 -28.36
C SER A 204 -10.18 12.63 -28.72
N ALA A 205 -11.01 12.25 -27.75
CA ALA A 205 -12.46 12.08 -27.96
C ALA A 205 -13.21 13.41 -28.06
N SER A 206 -12.69 14.47 -27.43
CA SER A 206 -13.29 15.82 -27.49
C SER A 206 -13.07 16.52 -28.84
N PHE A 207 -12.10 16.06 -29.65
CA PHE A 207 -11.75 16.70 -30.93
C PHE A 207 -12.28 15.99 -32.16
N ARG A 208 -12.88 14.79 -32.03
CA ARG A 208 -13.50 14.06 -33.15
C ARG A 208 -15.01 13.91 -32.95
N GLY A 209 -15.65 15.04 -32.89
CA GLY A 209 -17.09 15.14 -32.88
C GLY A 209 -17.69 14.73 -34.24
N ARG A 210 -18.69 13.85 -34.17
CA ARG A 210 -19.77 13.76 -35.17
C ARG A 210 -19.53 13.06 -36.50
N ALA A 211 -18.91 11.88 -36.58
CA ALA A 211 -19.01 11.13 -37.85
C ALA A 211 -19.12 9.60 -37.77
N THR A 212 -19.10 8.92 -36.63
CA THR A 212 -19.05 7.44 -36.61
C THR A 212 -20.01 6.73 -35.64
N ALA A 213 -21.10 7.39 -35.22
CA ALA A 213 -22.10 6.73 -34.37
C ALA A 213 -22.97 5.67 -35.12
N GLY A 214 -22.90 5.61 -36.44
CA GLY A 214 -23.73 4.72 -37.26
C GLY A 214 -23.14 3.33 -37.55
N LEU A 215 -21.83 3.11 -37.39
CA LEU A 215 -21.16 1.88 -37.83
C LEU A 215 -20.91 0.85 -36.71
N LEU A 216 -20.89 1.26 -35.45
CA LEU A 216 -20.66 0.36 -34.29
C LEU A 216 -21.92 -0.45 -33.89
N TRP A 217 -23.11 -0.05 -34.35
CA TRP A 217 -24.36 -0.74 -34.01
C TRP A 217 -24.61 -1.99 -34.85
N LYS A 218 -23.98 -2.11 -36.03
CA LYS A 218 -24.16 -3.27 -36.93
C LYS A 218 -23.29 -4.48 -36.57
N THR A 219 -22.19 -4.30 -35.87
CA THR A 219 -21.29 -5.41 -35.51
C THR A 219 -21.68 -6.15 -34.23
N TRP A 220 -22.56 -5.58 -33.41
CA TRP A 220 -23.01 -6.21 -32.15
C TRP A 220 -24.17 -7.19 -32.30
N ARG A 221 -24.89 -7.19 -33.42
CA ARG A 221 -26.09 -8.01 -33.64
C ARG A 221 -25.80 -9.45 -34.09
N GLY A 222 -24.56 -9.87 -34.23
CA GLY A 222 -24.17 -11.17 -34.82
C GLY A 222 -23.66 -12.27 -33.87
N LYS A 223 -23.47 -12.01 -32.58
CA LYS A 223 -22.97 -13.03 -31.65
C LYS A 223 -24.04 -13.45 -30.67
N ARG A 224 -24.79 -14.51 -31.04
CA ARG A 224 -25.65 -15.21 -30.08
C ARG A 224 -24.81 -15.95 -29.05
N PRO A 225 -25.16 -15.96 -27.74
CA PRO A 225 -24.45 -16.75 -26.74
C PRO A 225 -24.70 -18.23 -26.99
N TYR A 226 -23.64 -19.01 -27.06
CA TYR A 226 -23.67 -20.47 -27.15
C TYR A 226 -24.11 -21.06 -25.81
N TRP A 227 -25.40 -21.42 -25.69
CA TRP A 227 -25.89 -22.33 -24.66
C TRP A 227 -25.76 -23.76 -25.18
N LYS A 228 -24.86 -24.55 -24.63
CA LYS A 228 -24.82 -25.99 -24.85
C LYS A 228 -26.11 -26.63 -24.36
N LYS A 229 -26.91 -27.18 -25.29
CA LYS A 229 -27.97 -28.11 -24.95
C LYS A 229 -27.32 -29.39 -24.42
N THR A 230 -27.66 -29.81 -23.22
CA THR A 230 -27.41 -31.14 -22.71
C THR A 230 -28.34 -32.14 -23.45
N PRO A 231 -27.84 -33.29 -23.94
CA PRO A 231 -28.71 -34.31 -24.52
C PRO A 231 -29.48 -35.00 -23.39
N SER A 232 -30.79 -35.02 -23.52
CA SER A 232 -31.64 -35.92 -22.71
C SER A 232 -31.42 -37.34 -23.19
N SER A 233 -30.92 -38.20 -22.29
CA SER A 233 -30.95 -39.68 -22.44
C SER A 233 -32.37 -40.15 -22.24
N GLY A 234 -32.98 -40.75 -23.28
CA GLY A 234 -34.06 -41.72 -23.18
C GLY A 234 -33.51 -43.08 -22.79
#